data_6ddbca1594ec68cef985a83bf70b7c4c
#
_entry.id   6ddbca1594ec68cef985a83bf70b7c4c
#
_cell.length_a   1.000
_cell.length_b   1.000
_cell.length_c   1.000
_cell.angle_alpha   90.00
_cell.angle_beta   90.00
_cell.angle_gamma   90.00
#
_symmetry.space_group_name_H-M   'P 1'
#
loop_
_entity.id
_entity.type
_entity.pdbx_description
1 polymer ?
#
loop_
_entity_poly.entity_id
_entity_poly.type
_entity_poly.pdbx_seq_one_letter_code
_entity_poly.pdbx_strand_id
1 'polypeptide(L)'
;MIAFQPLLRGATALLLTAALLPAYAADTLQRVRASQTLTLGFVPGDAPFSAGTPEQPSGYAVELCGLLGEQLRQQLNLPALQLRYQPLTVAGMLGAVAEGKVDTVCSAVGDTLTRREQVSFSLPYFAAGLGVVVRRDAPASLLTPINEGAQPRGPVWRATLNQGLNRHSFAVLKDSVSVDWARSRMRALGLQSELHEVASNAEGLAIVVEGQVDAFFADRLVLLNYQAENPRGHELLVPERLFEVMPVALPLARGDADWQLAVDRALSQVQHSEAGQALYARYFGAPGEQSQLLMKLFQRPD
;
A
#
# COMPACT_ATOMS: atom_id res chain seq x y z
N MET A 1 -24.76 -85.77 22.91
CA MET A 1 -24.56 -85.08 21.66
C MET A 1 -25.01 -83.65 21.87
N ILE A 2 -24.02 -82.73 22.03
CA ILE A 2 -24.22 -81.35 22.41
C ILE A 2 -23.90 -80.51 21.14
N ALA A 3 -24.89 -79.80 20.64
CA ALA A 3 -24.74 -78.96 19.48
C ALA A 3 -24.27 -77.55 19.95
N PHE A 4 -23.11 -77.09 19.44
CA PHE A 4 -22.59 -75.75 19.60
C PHE A 4 -23.12 -74.82 18.48
N GLN A 5 -23.84 -73.78 18.85
CA GLN A 5 -24.15 -72.67 17.93
C GLN A 5 -23.07 -71.59 18.07
N PRO A 6 -22.54 -71.03 16.99
CA PRO A 6 -21.68 -69.83 17.05
C PRO A 6 -22.52 -68.57 16.98
N LEU A 7 -22.33 -67.70 17.99
CA LEU A 7 -22.82 -66.31 18.03
C LEU A 7 -22.10 -65.43 16.99
N LEU A 8 -22.83 -64.95 16.01
CA LEU A 8 -22.37 -63.93 15.07
C LEU A 8 -22.44 -62.56 15.79
N ARG A 9 -21.31 -62.00 16.11
CA ARG A 9 -21.18 -60.59 16.59
C ARG A 9 -21.05 -59.68 15.36
N GLY A 10 -22.14 -59.02 15.00
CA GLY A 10 -22.14 -57.94 14.01
C GLY A 10 -21.51 -56.68 14.61
N ALA A 11 -20.32 -56.33 14.18
CA ALA A 11 -19.69 -55.03 14.46
C ALA A 11 -20.19 -53.99 13.46
N THR A 12 -21.11 -53.14 13.89
CA THR A 12 -21.57 -51.99 13.08
C THR A 12 -20.51 -50.91 13.18
N ALA A 13 -19.65 -50.82 12.15
CA ALA A 13 -18.69 -49.70 12.02
C ALA A 13 -19.45 -48.45 11.57
N LEU A 14 -19.65 -47.54 12.51
CA LEU A 14 -20.19 -46.19 12.26
C LEU A 14 -19.08 -45.36 11.61
N LEU A 15 -19.09 -45.27 10.28
CA LEU A 15 -18.24 -44.34 9.49
C LEU A 15 -18.71 -42.89 9.78
N LEU A 16 -18.03 -42.20 10.69
CA LEU A 16 -18.10 -40.73 10.81
C LEU A 16 -17.42 -40.14 9.59
N THR A 17 -18.16 -39.84 8.54
CA THR A 17 -17.75 -38.93 7.47
C THR A 17 -17.76 -37.53 8.05
N ALA A 18 -16.60 -37.08 8.57
CA ALA A 18 -16.35 -35.68 8.81
C ALA A 18 -16.43 -34.95 7.45
N ALA A 19 -17.56 -34.30 7.20
CA ALA A 19 -17.69 -33.38 6.08
C ALA A 19 -16.66 -32.28 6.29
N LEU A 20 -15.54 -32.33 5.57
CA LEU A 20 -14.63 -31.21 5.36
C LEU A 20 -15.45 -30.17 4.58
N LEU A 21 -16.16 -29.31 5.33
CA LEU A 21 -16.70 -28.08 4.77
C LEU A 21 -15.49 -27.32 4.26
N PRO A 22 -15.43 -26.98 2.95
CA PRO A 22 -14.42 -26.04 2.50
C PRO A 22 -14.60 -24.80 3.36
N ALA A 23 -13.52 -24.36 4.01
CA ALA A 23 -13.47 -23.04 4.61
C ALA A 23 -13.58 -22.05 3.45
N TYR A 24 -14.80 -21.70 3.07
CA TYR A 24 -15.05 -20.57 2.20
C TYR A 24 -14.42 -19.39 2.89
N ALA A 25 -13.42 -18.79 2.24
CA ALA A 25 -12.98 -17.44 2.58
C ALA A 25 -14.25 -16.62 2.75
N ALA A 26 -14.47 -16.09 3.96
CA ALA A 26 -15.74 -15.46 4.33
C ALA A 26 -16.08 -14.45 3.25
N ASP A 27 -17.19 -14.67 2.54
CA ASP A 27 -17.75 -13.78 1.55
C ASP A 27 -17.93 -12.41 2.22
N THR A 28 -16.98 -11.51 1.94
CA THR A 28 -16.95 -10.16 2.54
C THR A 28 -18.27 -9.44 2.26
N LEU A 29 -18.84 -9.66 1.08
CA LEU A 29 -20.08 -9.07 0.69
C LEU A 29 -21.25 -9.54 1.56
N GLN A 30 -21.32 -10.84 1.90
CA GLN A 30 -22.34 -11.37 2.82
C GLN A 30 -22.15 -10.81 4.24
N ARG A 31 -20.89 -10.75 4.70
CA ARG A 31 -20.57 -10.19 6.03
C ARG A 31 -20.95 -8.72 6.12
N VAL A 32 -20.64 -7.91 5.11
CA VAL A 32 -21.00 -6.49 5.04
C VAL A 32 -22.53 -6.32 5.01
N ARG A 33 -23.24 -7.13 4.23
CA ARG A 33 -24.71 -7.13 4.20
C ARG A 33 -25.33 -7.51 5.54
N ALA A 34 -24.80 -8.52 6.20
CA ALA A 34 -25.33 -9.00 7.49
C ALA A 34 -25.04 -8.04 8.65
N SER A 35 -23.83 -7.46 8.69
CA SER A 35 -23.41 -6.55 9.76
C SER A 35 -23.81 -5.09 9.52
N GLN A 36 -24.17 -4.71 8.31
CA GLN A 36 -24.38 -3.32 7.90
C GLN A 36 -23.18 -2.42 8.25
N THR A 37 -21.96 -3.00 8.19
CA THR A 37 -20.72 -2.31 8.57
C THR A 37 -19.64 -2.62 7.56
N LEU A 38 -18.98 -1.57 7.05
CA LEU A 38 -17.76 -1.63 6.26
C LEU A 38 -16.60 -1.19 7.15
N THR A 39 -15.66 -2.10 7.42
CA THR A 39 -14.49 -1.81 8.26
C THR A 39 -13.31 -1.44 7.39
N LEU A 40 -12.86 -0.20 7.51
CA LEU A 40 -11.81 0.43 6.72
C LEU A 40 -10.54 0.55 7.56
N GLY A 41 -9.48 -0.19 7.19
CA GLY A 41 -8.17 -0.01 7.78
C GLY A 41 -7.53 1.29 7.28
N PHE A 42 -6.71 1.95 8.09
CA PHE A 42 -5.88 3.07 7.65
C PHE A 42 -4.55 3.10 8.40
N VAL A 43 -3.52 3.70 7.81
CA VAL A 43 -2.18 3.79 8.40
C VAL A 43 -1.93 5.23 8.85
N PRO A 44 -1.99 5.54 10.16
CA PRO A 44 -1.64 6.86 10.66
C PRO A 44 -0.19 7.23 10.28
N GLY A 45 0.06 8.49 9.89
CA GLY A 45 1.40 8.96 9.53
C GLY A 45 1.82 8.66 8.09
N ASP A 46 0.88 8.33 7.20
CA ASP A 46 1.07 8.15 5.75
C ASP A 46 0.44 9.33 4.96
N ALA A 47 0.48 10.54 5.56
CA ALA A 47 0.00 11.76 4.89
C ALA A 47 0.80 12.03 3.60
N PRO A 48 0.16 12.52 2.51
CA PRO A 48 -1.21 13.03 2.43
C PRO A 48 -2.28 11.94 2.19
N PHE A 49 -1.94 10.66 2.14
CA PHE A 49 -2.89 9.59 1.81
C PHE A 49 -3.72 9.14 3.02
N SER A 50 -3.09 8.98 4.19
CA SER A 50 -3.73 8.41 5.37
C SER A 50 -3.10 8.96 6.64
N ALA A 51 -3.93 9.53 7.51
CA ALA A 51 -3.51 10.20 8.74
C ALA A 51 -4.67 10.25 9.75
N GLY A 52 -4.41 10.87 10.91
CA GLY A 52 -5.42 11.15 11.93
C GLY A 52 -5.61 10.03 12.93
N THR A 53 -6.77 10.05 13.60
CA THR A 53 -7.19 9.07 14.61
C THR A 53 -8.41 8.29 14.14
N PRO A 54 -8.81 7.19 14.80
CA PRO A 54 -10.02 6.46 14.42
C PRO A 54 -11.29 7.31 14.43
N GLU A 55 -11.34 8.32 15.29
CA GLU A 55 -12.47 9.24 15.43
C GLU A 55 -12.45 10.36 14.38
N GLN A 56 -11.24 10.70 13.91
CA GLN A 56 -11.01 11.75 12.91
C GLN A 56 -9.95 11.29 11.89
N PRO A 57 -10.25 10.23 11.12
CA PRO A 57 -9.35 9.77 10.07
C PRO A 57 -9.35 10.79 8.91
N SER A 58 -8.20 10.98 8.28
CA SER A 58 -8.01 11.98 7.22
C SER A 58 -7.03 11.50 6.16
N GLY A 59 -6.98 12.23 5.05
CA GLY A 59 -6.10 11.95 3.93
C GLY A 59 -6.84 11.47 2.69
N TYR A 60 -6.17 11.60 1.55
CA TYR A 60 -6.77 11.32 0.24
C TYR A 60 -7.40 9.93 0.14
N ALA A 61 -6.67 8.88 0.54
CA ALA A 61 -7.17 7.50 0.45
C ALA A 61 -8.30 7.24 1.46
N VAL A 62 -8.24 7.86 2.64
CA VAL A 62 -9.30 7.75 3.66
C VAL A 62 -10.60 8.37 3.15
N GLU A 63 -10.53 9.58 2.60
CA GLU A 63 -11.70 10.26 2.05
C GLU A 63 -12.22 9.59 0.76
N LEU A 64 -11.33 9.05 -0.08
CA LEU A 64 -11.70 8.21 -1.22
C LEU A 64 -12.52 6.98 -0.76
N CYS A 65 -12.07 6.31 0.31
CA CYS A 65 -12.81 5.20 0.92
C CYS A 65 -14.17 5.65 1.49
N GLY A 66 -14.28 6.87 1.97
CA GLY A 66 -15.57 7.46 2.36
C GLY A 66 -16.53 7.56 1.18
N LEU A 67 -16.08 8.11 0.06
CA LEU A 67 -16.86 8.16 -1.19
C LEU A 67 -17.20 6.76 -1.72
N LEU A 68 -16.23 5.82 -1.64
CA LEU A 68 -16.45 4.42 -2.00
C LEU A 68 -17.56 3.79 -1.14
N GLY A 69 -17.56 4.04 0.17
CA GLY A 69 -18.61 3.58 1.08
C GLY A 69 -20.00 4.09 0.71
N GLU A 70 -20.12 5.35 0.28
CA GLU A 70 -21.37 5.92 -0.22
C GLU A 70 -21.84 5.22 -1.51
N GLN A 71 -20.94 4.95 -2.45
CA GLN A 71 -21.27 4.22 -3.67
C GLN A 71 -21.68 2.77 -3.37
N LEU A 72 -20.97 2.09 -2.48
CA LEU A 72 -21.34 0.73 -2.05
C LEU A 72 -22.69 0.70 -1.34
N ARG A 73 -23.04 1.73 -0.53
CA ARG A 73 -24.36 1.86 0.11
C ARG A 73 -25.47 1.88 -0.93
N GLN A 74 -25.29 2.64 -2.01
CA GLN A 74 -26.24 2.73 -3.11
C GLN A 74 -26.28 1.45 -3.95
N GLN A 75 -25.13 0.97 -4.40
CA GLN A 75 -24.98 -0.20 -5.28
C GLN A 75 -25.56 -1.48 -4.65
N LEU A 76 -25.32 -1.68 -3.33
CA LEU A 76 -25.74 -2.86 -2.61
C LEU A 76 -27.15 -2.72 -1.97
N ASN A 77 -27.77 -1.55 -2.11
CA ASN A 77 -29.05 -1.20 -1.46
C ASN A 77 -29.00 -1.39 0.07
N LEU A 78 -27.95 -0.84 0.71
CA LEU A 78 -27.68 -0.91 2.14
C LEU A 78 -27.72 0.48 2.78
N PRO A 79 -28.92 1.11 2.92
CA PRO A 79 -29.04 2.50 3.40
C PRO A 79 -28.50 2.70 4.84
N ALA A 80 -28.45 1.64 5.64
CA ALA A 80 -27.94 1.66 7.00
C ALA A 80 -26.42 1.34 7.11
N LEU A 81 -25.71 1.15 5.99
CA LEU A 81 -24.29 0.83 5.98
C LEU A 81 -23.46 1.90 6.73
N GLN A 82 -22.74 1.47 7.74
CA GLN A 82 -21.86 2.32 8.54
C GLN A 82 -20.39 2.08 8.16
N LEU A 83 -19.61 3.14 8.16
CA LEU A 83 -18.15 3.08 7.96
C LEU A 83 -17.48 3.07 9.34
N ARG A 84 -16.60 2.11 9.59
CA ARG A 84 -15.79 2.02 10.78
C ARG A 84 -14.32 2.04 10.41
N TYR A 85 -13.58 3.00 10.94
CA TYR A 85 -12.15 3.14 10.69
C TYR A 85 -11.32 2.45 11.78
N GLN A 86 -10.27 1.71 11.37
CA GLN A 86 -9.37 0.98 12.25
C GLN A 86 -7.91 1.33 11.92
N PRO A 87 -7.13 1.84 12.87
CA PRO A 87 -5.73 2.14 12.66
C PRO A 87 -4.92 0.84 12.54
N LEU A 88 -3.99 0.82 11.60
CA LEU A 88 -3.11 -0.32 11.31
C LEU A 88 -1.66 0.16 11.22
N THR A 89 -0.74 -0.78 11.35
CA THR A 89 0.68 -0.56 11.01
C THR A 89 0.93 -1.00 9.56
N VAL A 90 2.00 -0.50 8.95
CA VAL A 90 2.44 -0.94 7.60
C VAL A 90 2.64 -2.46 7.56
N ALA A 91 3.30 -3.02 8.58
CA ALA A 91 3.53 -4.47 8.69
C ALA A 91 2.24 -5.30 8.81
N GLY A 92 1.24 -4.78 9.55
CA GLY A 92 0.02 -5.52 9.87
C GLY A 92 -1.12 -5.38 8.86
N MET A 93 -1.06 -4.38 7.95
CA MET A 93 -2.21 -4.01 7.13
C MET A 93 -2.69 -5.11 6.18
N LEU A 94 -1.79 -5.82 5.50
CA LEU A 94 -2.18 -6.90 4.57
C LEU A 94 -2.70 -8.13 5.32
N GLY A 95 -2.08 -8.47 6.47
CA GLY A 95 -2.56 -9.53 7.35
C GLY A 95 -3.97 -9.25 7.87
N ALA A 96 -4.26 -7.99 8.24
CA ALA A 96 -5.60 -7.60 8.71
C ALA A 96 -6.67 -7.79 7.62
N VAL A 97 -6.36 -7.55 6.35
CA VAL A 97 -7.26 -7.83 5.21
C VAL A 97 -7.40 -9.33 4.99
N ALA A 98 -6.28 -10.07 4.94
CA ALA A 98 -6.30 -11.52 4.70
C ALA A 98 -7.08 -12.29 5.77
N GLU A 99 -7.05 -11.81 7.02
CA GLU A 99 -7.79 -12.37 8.17
C GLU A 99 -9.22 -11.84 8.31
N GLY A 100 -9.65 -10.92 7.44
CA GLY A 100 -11.00 -10.32 7.48
C GLY A 100 -11.24 -9.40 8.70
N LYS A 101 -10.19 -8.89 9.32
CA LYS A 101 -10.28 -7.89 10.42
C LYS A 101 -10.71 -6.53 9.88
N VAL A 102 -10.32 -6.22 8.65
CA VAL A 102 -10.78 -5.07 7.88
C VAL A 102 -11.18 -5.52 6.48
N ASP A 103 -12.09 -4.80 5.83
CA ASP A 103 -12.59 -5.12 4.49
C ASP A 103 -11.66 -4.62 3.38
N THR A 104 -10.94 -3.55 3.67
CA THR A 104 -9.88 -2.96 2.83
C THR A 104 -8.99 -2.03 3.65
N VAL A 105 -7.91 -1.52 3.05
CA VAL A 105 -7.03 -0.52 3.67
C VAL A 105 -6.99 0.74 2.82
N CYS A 106 -7.32 1.87 3.44
CA CYS A 106 -7.38 3.21 2.88
C CYS A 106 -6.06 3.95 3.13
N SER A 107 -5.00 3.56 2.45
CA SER A 107 -3.65 4.11 2.53
C SER A 107 -2.91 3.87 1.21
N ALA A 108 -1.73 4.47 1.00
CA ALA A 108 -0.97 4.31 -0.24
C ALA A 108 -0.37 2.90 -0.39
N VAL A 109 -1.21 1.90 -0.60
CA VAL A 109 -0.78 0.50 -0.72
C VAL A 109 -0.40 0.18 -2.16
N GLY A 110 0.92 0.04 -2.41
CA GLY A 110 1.41 -0.37 -3.73
C GLY A 110 0.98 -1.79 -4.08
N ASP A 111 0.40 -1.95 -5.27
CA ASP A 111 0.02 -3.24 -5.83
C ASP A 111 1.24 -3.92 -6.45
N THR A 112 1.73 -4.98 -5.80
CA THR A 112 2.88 -5.76 -6.26
C THR A 112 2.53 -7.24 -6.37
N LEU A 113 3.24 -7.97 -7.24
CA LEU A 113 3.02 -9.41 -7.42
C LEU A 113 3.23 -10.18 -6.10
N THR A 114 4.23 -9.82 -5.31
CA THR A 114 4.49 -10.44 -4.00
C THR A 114 3.32 -10.23 -3.04
N ARG A 115 2.75 -9.01 -2.98
CA ARG A 115 1.58 -8.73 -2.13
C ARG A 115 0.32 -9.46 -2.62
N ARG A 116 0.20 -9.69 -3.94
CA ARG A 116 -0.89 -10.47 -4.53
C ARG A 116 -0.86 -11.96 -4.16
N GLU A 117 0.21 -12.45 -3.59
CA GLU A 117 0.26 -13.79 -2.99
C GLU A 117 -0.61 -13.88 -1.73
N GLN A 118 -0.76 -12.76 -0.99
CA GLN A 118 -1.49 -12.70 0.28
C GLN A 118 -2.90 -12.11 0.14
N VAL A 119 -3.06 -11.09 -0.71
CA VAL A 119 -4.31 -10.35 -0.90
C VAL A 119 -4.63 -10.19 -2.39
N SER A 120 -5.89 -9.86 -2.72
CA SER A 120 -6.28 -9.31 -4.03
C SER A 120 -6.17 -7.77 -3.97
N PHE A 121 -6.26 -7.12 -5.13
CA PHE A 121 -6.28 -5.66 -5.23
C PHE A 121 -7.43 -5.21 -6.11
N SER A 122 -7.99 -4.05 -5.78
CA SER A 122 -8.95 -3.34 -6.64
C SER A 122 -8.30 -2.82 -7.92
N LEU A 123 -9.09 -2.17 -8.77
CA LEU A 123 -8.55 -1.23 -9.76
C LEU A 123 -7.64 -0.21 -9.05
N PRO A 124 -6.56 0.24 -9.69
CA PRO A 124 -5.74 1.30 -9.13
C PRO A 124 -6.51 2.61 -9.02
N TYR A 125 -6.23 3.37 -7.98
CA TYR A 125 -6.80 4.70 -7.80
C TYR A 125 -5.75 5.82 -7.84
N PHE A 126 -4.47 5.44 -7.82
CA PHE A 126 -3.35 6.36 -7.85
C PHE A 126 -2.11 5.68 -8.45
N ALA A 127 -1.14 6.47 -8.89
CA ALA A 127 0.19 6.02 -9.25
C ALA A 127 1.20 6.66 -8.31
N ALA A 128 1.76 5.86 -7.40
CA ALA A 128 2.79 6.30 -6.47
C ALA A 128 4.17 6.27 -7.13
N GLY A 129 5.02 7.17 -6.69
CA GLY A 129 6.39 7.22 -7.15
C GLY A 129 7.39 7.18 -6.00
N LEU A 130 8.29 6.19 -6.02
CA LEU A 130 9.38 6.15 -5.06
C LEU A 130 10.32 7.32 -5.31
N GLY A 131 10.41 8.21 -4.34
CA GLY A 131 11.31 9.36 -4.31
C GLY A 131 12.41 9.18 -3.28
N VAL A 132 13.15 10.24 -3.07
CA VAL A 132 14.21 10.33 -2.07
C VAL A 132 14.20 11.71 -1.43
N VAL A 133 14.51 11.79 -0.16
CA VAL A 133 14.85 13.04 0.51
C VAL A 133 16.30 12.99 0.96
N VAL A 134 16.99 14.09 0.79
CA VAL A 134 18.39 14.33 1.21
C VAL A 134 18.48 15.69 1.85
N ARG A 135 19.58 15.97 2.53
CA ARG A 135 19.85 17.35 2.92
C ARG A 135 20.19 18.21 1.70
N ARG A 136 19.82 19.48 1.73
CA ARG A 136 20.10 20.44 0.65
C ARG A 136 21.59 20.69 0.44
N ASP A 137 22.39 20.56 1.48
CA ASP A 137 23.87 20.68 1.47
C ASP A 137 24.58 19.34 1.19
N ALA A 138 23.84 18.29 0.77
CA ALA A 138 24.43 17.00 0.45
C ALA A 138 25.50 17.12 -0.65
N PRO A 139 26.59 16.32 -0.58
CA PRO A 139 27.68 16.41 -1.53
C PRO A 139 27.29 15.94 -2.95
N ALA A 140 27.98 16.46 -3.96
CA ALA A 140 27.76 16.10 -5.36
C ALA A 140 27.89 14.60 -5.63
N SER A 141 28.69 13.88 -4.86
CA SER A 141 28.82 12.40 -4.95
C SER A 141 27.52 11.66 -4.66
N LEU A 142 26.59 12.28 -3.90
CA LEU A 142 25.25 11.78 -3.64
C LEU A 142 24.22 12.41 -4.60
N LEU A 143 24.25 13.73 -4.77
CA LEU A 143 23.24 14.45 -5.56
C LEU A 143 23.29 14.11 -7.05
N THR A 144 24.46 13.94 -7.63
CA THR A 144 24.59 13.63 -9.07
C THR A 144 23.93 12.29 -9.44
N PRO A 145 24.22 11.14 -8.77
CA PRO A 145 23.53 9.89 -9.07
C PRO A 145 22.01 9.95 -8.80
N ILE A 146 21.58 10.74 -7.83
CA ILE A 146 20.17 10.90 -7.47
C ILE A 146 19.43 11.68 -8.55
N ASN A 147 19.97 12.79 -9.03
CA ASN A 147 19.28 13.69 -9.97
C ASN A 147 19.35 13.25 -11.43
N GLU A 148 20.52 12.84 -11.90
CA GLU A 148 20.77 12.66 -13.34
C GLU A 148 20.35 11.28 -13.87
N GLY A 149 20.03 10.33 -13.00
CA GLY A 149 19.91 8.95 -13.43
C GLY A 149 21.26 8.37 -13.84
N ALA A 150 21.41 7.05 -13.81
CA ALA A 150 22.64 6.37 -14.24
C ALA A 150 22.75 6.33 -15.78
N GLN A 151 22.70 7.49 -16.45
CA GLN A 151 23.12 7.62 -17.85
C GLN A 151 24.54 8.19 -17.83
N PRO A 152 25.59 7.36 -17.98
CA PRO A 152 26.93 7.90 -18.10
C PRO A 152 27.04 8.65 -19.42
N ARG A 153 27.27 9.95 -19.35
CA ARG A 153 27.73 10.73 -20.51
C ARG A 153 29.22 10.42 -20.71
N GLY A 154 29.52 9.35 -21.45
CA GLY A 154 30.88 8.93 -21.75
C GLY A 154 31.29 7.59 -21.12
N PRO A 155 32.47 7.07 -21.42
CA PRO A 155 32.97 5.83 -20.85
C PRO A 155 33.32 6.01 -19.37
N VAL A 156 32.34 5.82 -18.50
CA VAL A 156 32.52 5.83 -17.04
C VAL A 156 32.62 4.39 -16.58
N TRP A 157 33.73 4.03 -15.96
CA TRP A 157 33.85 2.75 -15.29
C TRP A 157 32.79 2.66 -14.18
N ARG A 158 31.90 1.66 -14.24
CA ARG A 158 30.85 1.43 -13.23
C ARG A 158 31.39 1.44 -11.81
N ALA A 159 32.61 0.91 -11.62
CA ALA A 159 33.27 0.93 -10.33
C ALA A 159 33.48 2.35 -9.75
N THR A 160 33.76 3.35 -10.59
CA THR A 160 34.03 4.71 -10.12
C THR A 160 32.74 5.45 -9.71
N LEU A 161 31.63 5.24 -10.44
CA LEU A 161 30.32 5.80 -10.07
C LEU A 161 29.83 5.24 -8.74
N ASN A 162 30.01 3.93 -8.52
CA ASN A 162 29.52 3.26 -7.32
C ASN A 162 30.41 3.54 -6.09
N GLN A 163 31.70 3.85 -6.26
CA GLN A 163 32.59 4.21 -5.14
C GLN A 163 32.12 5.47 -4.40
N GLY A 164 31.51 6.44 -5.09
CA GLY A 164 30.92 7.61 -4.46
C GLY A 164 29.77 7.21 -3.54
N LEU A 165 28.83 6.39 -4.04
CA LEU A 165 27.65 5.96 -3.29
C LEU A 165 27.99 5.04 -2.10
N ASN A 166 29.06 4.26 -2.16
CA ASN A 166 29.49 3.39 -1.05
C ASN A 166 29.90 4.12 0.24
N ARG A 167 30.04 5.44 0.18
CA ARG A 167 30.37 6.29 1.33
C ARG A 167 29.15 6.88 2.01
N HIS A 168 27.97 6.61 1.44
CA HIS A 168 26.70 7.16 1.91
C HIS A 168 25.85 6.08 2.56
N SER A 169 25.06 6.49 3.55
CA SER A 169 24.07 5.68 4.24
C SER A 169 22.68 5.99 3.73
N PHE A 170 21.84 4.97 3.67
CA PHE A 170 20.49 5.05 3.15
C PHE A 170 19.49 4.57 4.18
N ALA A 171 18.29 5.13 4.16
CA ALA A 171 17.18 4.67 4.98
C ALA A 171 15.95 4.36 4.11
N VAL A 172 15.13 3.44 4.58
CA VAL A 172 13.83 3.06 4.00
C VAL A 172 12.83 2.78 5.12
N LEU A 173 11.55 2.91 4.81
CA LEU A 173 10.49 2.54 5.75
C LEU A 173 10.43 1.01 5.88
N LYS A 174 10.54 0.52 7.11
CA LYS A 174 10.45 -0.91 7.42
C LYS A 174 9.12 -1.51 6.92
N ASP A 175 9.14 -2.77 6.50
CA ASP A 175 7.98 -3.53 6.02
C ASP A 175 7.28 -2.91 4.79
N SER A 176 7.93 -1.94 4.13
CA SER A 176 7.45 -1.33 2.88
C SER A 176 8.09 -1.95 1.64
N VAL A 177 7.52 -1.68 0.48
CA VAL A 177 8.10 -2.08 -0.83
C VAL A 177 9.47 -1.44 -1.09
N SER A 178 9.79 -0.34 -0.42
CA SER A 178 11.07 0.36 -0.56
C SER A 178 12.24 -0.46 -0.04
N VAL A 179 12.03 -1.37 0.92
CA VAL A 179 13.09 -2.26 1.46
C VAL A 179 13.61 -3.19 0.37
N ASP A 180 12.71 -3.92 -0.28
CA ASP A 180 13.09 -4.88 -1.32
C ASP A 180 13.68 -4.18 -2.54
N TRP A 181 13.11 -3.02 -2.92
CA TRP A 181 13.66 -2.19 -3.98
C TRP A 181 15.09 -1.73 -3.65
N ALA A 182 15.32 -1.15 -2.47
CA ALA A 182 16.64 -0.66 -2.07
C ALA A 182 17.68 -1.78 -2.03
N ARG A 183 17.35 -2.90 -1.41
CA ARG A 183 18.23 -4.08 -1.35
C ARG A 183 18.54 -4.62 -2.74
N SER A 184 17.56 -4.70 -3.63
CA SER A 184 17.75 -5.14 -5.01
C SER A 184 18.65 -4.16 -5.78
N ARG A 185 18.41 -2.85 -5.62
CA ARG A 185 19.18 -1.80 -6.28
C ARG A 185 20.62 -1.75 -5.79
N MET A 186 20.84 -1.88 -4.49
CA MET A 186 22.18 -1.95 -3.90
C MET A 186 22.98 -3.16 -4.43
N ARG A 187 22.35 -4.35 -4.49
CA ARG A 187 22.98 -5.54 -5.10
C ARG A 187 23.33 -5.32 -6.57
N ALA A 188 22.40 -4.76 -7.36
CA ALA A 188 22.62 -4.51 -8.78
C ALA A 188 23.75 -3.50 -9.06
N LEU A 189 23.99 -2.56 -8.14
CA LEU A 189 25.02 -1.55 -8.20
C LEU A 189 26.33 -1.98 -7.50
N GLY A 190 26.35 -3.13 -6.80
CA GLY A 190 27.48 -3.60 -6.01
C GLY A 190 27.81 -2.70 -4.81
N LEU A 191 26.76 -2.03 -4.24
CA LEU A 191 26.94 -1.16 -3.09
C LEU A 191 27.10 -1.96 -1.79
N GLN A 192 28.05 -1.50 -0.95
CA GLN A 192 28.27 -1.99 0.41
C GLN A 192 27.81 -0.95 1.45
N SER A 193 27.00 0.03 1.00
CA SER A 193 26.42 1.07 1.84
C SER A 193 25.54 0.49 2.94
N GLU A 194 25.44 1.18 4.06
CA GLU A 194 24.53 0.82 5.14
C GLU A 194 23.08 1.18 4.76
N LEU A 195 22.14 0.27 5.03
CA LEU A 195 20.71 0.46 4.84
C LEU A 195 19.99 0.38 6.19
N HIS A 196 19.45 1.51 6.63
CA HIS A 196 18.68 1.62 7.86
C HIS A 196 17.18 1.43 7.58
N GLU A 197 16.52 0.61 8.39
CA GLU A 197 15.07 0.44 8.32
C GLU A 197 14.43 1.20 9.48
N VAL A 198 13.65 2.23 9.16
CA VAL A 198 12.97 3.10 10.14
C VAL A 198 11.53 2.68 10.34
N ALA A 199 10.98 2.95 11.53
CA ALA A 199 9.61 2.56 11.89
C ALA A 199 8.54 3.48 11.31
N SER A 200 8.90 4.73 10.93
CA SER A 200 7.97 5.72 10.38
C SER A 200 8.64 6.67 9.40
N ASN A 201 7.83 7.30 8.54
CA ASN A 201 8.30 8.36 7.64
C ASN A 201 8.86 9.56 8.43
N ALA A 202 8.25 9.90 9.57
CA ALA A 202 8.72 10.98 10.44
C ALA A 202 10.13 10.70 10.98
N GLU A 203 10.40 9.47 11.43
CA GLU A 203 11.73 9.03 11.85
C GLU A 203 12.74 9.10 10.70
N GLY A 204 12.36 8.60 9.51
CA GLY A 204 13.22 8.64 8.32
C GLY A 204 13.66 10.06 7.95
N LEU A 205 12.73 11.02 7.98
CA LEU A 205 13.08 12.42 7.75
C LEU A 205 13.93 13.01 8.87
N ALA A 206 13.62 12.69 10.14
CA ALA A 206 14.37 13.21 11.29
C ALA A 206 15.85 12.83 11.21
N ILE A 207 16.16 11.54 10.94
CA ILE A 207 17.56 11.07 10.86
C ILE A 207 18.32 11.65 9.66
N VAL A 208 17.62 12.04 8.56
CA VAL A 208 18.23 12.78 7.44
C VAL A 208 18.56 14.22 7.87
N VAL A 209 17.59 14.91 8.50
CA VAL A 209 17.78 16.29 9.01
C VAL A 209 18.94 16.37 10.01
N GLU A 210 19.05 15.36 10.88
CA GLU A 210 20.12 15.25 11.90
C GLU A 210 21.46 14.79 11.33
N GLY A 211 21.50 14.38 10.05
CA GLY A 211 22.70 13.89 9.39
C GLY A 211 23.16 12.51 9.85
N GLN A 212 22.28 11.72 10.45
CA GLN A 212 22.55 10.33 10.85
C GLN A 212 22.56 9.40 9.64
N VAL A 213 21.74 9.70 8.61
CA VAL A 213 21.79 9.07 7.30
C VAL A 213 21.81 10.13 6.19
N ASP A 214 22.34 9.77 5.03
CA ASP A 214 22.50 10.70 3.92
C ASP A 214 21.21 10.85 3.08
N ALA A 215 20.42 9.77 2.95
CA ALA A 215 19.20 9.78 2.15
C ALA A 215 18.13 8.82 2.70
N PHE A 216 16.85 9.21 2.58
CA PHE A 216 15.71 8.37 2.93
C PHE A 216 14.78 8.21 1.71
N PHE A 217 14.44 6.97 1.37
CA PHE A 217 13.57 6.61 0.24
C PHE A 217 12.18 6.23 0.73
N ALA A 218 11.17 6.94 0.22
CA ALA A 218 9.76 6.68 0.46
C ALA A 218 8.90 7.20 -0.71
N ASP A 219 7.58 7.13 -0.63
CA ASP A 219 6.72 7.78 -1.62
C ASP A 219 7.02 9.29 -1.68
N ARG A 220 7.20 9.81 -2.91
CA ARG A 220 7.61 11.20 -3.11
C ARG A 220 6.61 12.20 -2.54
N LEU A 221 5.31 11.94 -2.65
CA LEU A 221 4.29 12.83 -2.12
C LEU A 221 4.27 12.84 -0.59
N VAL A 222 4.52 11.69 0.02
CA VAL A 222 4.71 11.58 1.47
C VAL A 222 5.93 12.40 1.91
N LEU A 223 7.06 12.27 1.20
CA LEU A 223 8.27 13.06 1.48
C LEU A 223 8.03 14.56 1.34
N LEU A 224 7.33 15.00 0.30
CA LEU A 224 7.00 16.41 0.08
C LEU A 224 6.08 16.95 1.18
N ASN A 225 5.06 16.17 1.58
CA ASN A 225 4.16 16.56 2.65
C ASN A 225 4.92 16.76 3.97
N TYR A 226 5.74 15.76 4.36
CA TYR A 226 6.55 15.88 5.58
C TYR A 226 7.58 17.01 5.51
N GLN A 227 8.19 17.26 4.34
CA GLN A 227 9.09 18.38 4.13
C GLN A 227 8.36 19.71 4.36
N ALA A 228 7.14 19.86 3.86
CA ALA A 228 6.35 21.09 4.01
C ALA A 228 5.92 21.33 5.46
N GLU A 229 5.60 20.27 6.20
CA GLU A 229 5.15 20.36 7.60
C GLU A 229 6.30 20.44 8.62
N ASN A 230 7.52 20.03 8.23
CA ASN A 230 8.67 20.04 9.14
C ASN A 230 9.24 21.45 9.30
N PRO A 231 9.44 21.96 10.53
CA PRO A 231 10.06 23.28 10.78
C PRO A 231 11.45 23.44 10.10
N ARG A 232 12.19 22.34 9.96
CA ARG A 232 13.49 22.30 9.28
C ARG A 232 13.39 21.81 7.82
N GLY A 233 12.19 21.74 7.24
CA GLY A 233 11.98 21.28 5.86
C GLY A 233 12.75 22.08 4.80
N HIS A 234 13.09 23.34 5.08
CA HIS A 234 13.93 24.17 4.24
C HIS A 234 15.39 23.65 4.09
N GLU A 235 15.86 22.82 5.02
CA GLU A 235 17.18 22.16 4.96
C GLU A 235 17.15 20.91 4.07
N LEU A 236 15.97 20.43 3.71
CA LEU A 236 15.75 19.21 2.93
C LEU A 236 15.56 19.52 1.43
N LEU A 237 15.85 18.53 0.61
CA LEU A 237 15.62 18.51 -0.83
C LEU A 237 14.95 17.20 -1.18
N VAL A 238 13.79 17.28 -1.83
CA VAL A 238 13.10 16.14 -2.47
C VAL A 238 13.19 16.35 -3.98
N PRO A 239 14.10 15.64 -4.68
CA PRO A 239 14.25 15.75 -6.13
C PRO A 239 12.97 15.37 -6.89
N GLU A 240 12.86 15.82 -8.14
CA GLU A 240 11.72 15.47 -8.99
C GLU A 240 11.76 14.02 -9.49
N ARG A 241 12.94 13.43 -9.51
CA ARG A 241 13.14 12.08 -10.01
C ARG A 241 12.38 11.04 -9.21
N LEU A 242 11.70 10.16 -9.94
CA LEU A 242 11.12 8.93 -9.43
C LEU A 242 12.03 7.74 -9.77
N PHE A 243 12.28 6.88 -8.80
CA PHE A 243 13.11 5.68 -8.94
C PHE A 243 12.30 4.47 -9.35
N GLU A 244 11.06 4.43 -8.93
CA GLU A 244 10.08 3.40 -9.25
C GLU A 244 8.71 4.04 -9.31
N VAL A 245 7.84 3.56 -10.19
CA VAL A 245 6.43 3.97 -10.25
C VAL A 245 5.59 2.71 -10.13
N MET A 246 4.62 2.73 -9.24
CA MET A 246 3.75 1.59 -9.02
C MET A 246 2.29 2.00 -8.88
N PRO A 247 1.34 1.17 -9.32
CA PRO A 247 -0.07 1.39 -9.06
C PRO A 247 -0.35 1.29 -7.56
N VAL A 248 -1.19 2.18 -7.06
CA VAL A 248 -1.75 2.13 -5.71
C VAL A 248 -3.19 1.69 -5.82
N ALA A 249 -3.55 0.65 -5.09
CA ALA A 249 -4.87 0.05 -5.11
C ALA A 249 -5.32 -0.37 -3.70
N LEU A 250 -6.59 -0.63 -3.54
CA LEU A 250 -7.16 -1.09 -2.28
C LEU A 250 -6.92 -2.60 -2.13
N PRO A 251 -6.22 -3.07 -1.09
CA PRO A 251 -6.07 -4.49 -0.84
C PRO A 251 -7.39 -5.10 -0.33
N LEU A 252 -7.75 -6.25 -0.87
CA LEU A 252 -9.00 -6.96 -0.63
C LEU A 252 -8.72 -8.41 -0.25
N ALA A 253 -9.67 -9.09 0.38
CA ALA A 253 -9.57 -10.50 0.70
C ALA A 253 -9.29 -11.31 -0.57
N ARG A 254 -8.31 -12.24 -0.50
CA ARG A 254 -7.90 -13.03 -1.66
C ARG A 254 -8.99 -14.02 -2.05
N GLY A 255 -9.29 -14.08 -3.35
CA GLY A 255 -10.27 -15.03 -3.89
C GLY A 255 -11.74 -14.59 -3.75
N ASP A 256 -12.01 -13.43 -3.18
CA ASP A 256 -13.35 -12.84 -3.05
C ASP A 256 -13.67 -11.99 -4.30
N ALA A 257 -13.97 -12.66 -5.40
CA ALA A 257 -14.18 -12.03 -6.71
C ALA A 257 -15.44 -11.13 -6.73
N ASP A 258 -16.48 -11.49 -6.00
CA ASP A 258 -17.71 -10.71 -5.94
C ASP A 258 -17.51 -9.41 -5.15
N TRP A 259 -16.76 -9.49 -4.04
CA TRP A 259 -16.34 -8.30 -3.30
C TRP A 259 -15.43 -7.40 -4.13
N GLN A 260 -14.43 -7.97 -4.80
CA GLN A 260 -13.54 -7.23 -5.68
C GLN A 260 -14.33 -6.51 -6.79
N LEU A 261 -15.26 -7.18 -7.45
CA LEU A 261 -16.09 -6.56 -8.49
C LEU A 261 -16.97 -5.44 -7.94
N ALA A 262 -17.54 -5.61 -6.73
CA ALA A 262 -18.34 -4.58 -6.08
C ALA A 262 -17.49 -3.32 -5.78
N VAL A 263 -16.29 -3.51 -5.25
CA VAL A 263 -15.32 -2.42 -4.97
C VAL A 263 -14.87 -1.76 -6.27
N ASP A 264 -14.53 -2.52 -7.30
CA ASP A 264 -14.03 -1.99 -8.58
C ASP A 264 -15.08 -1.12 -9.28
N ARG A 265 -16.35 -1.55 -9.29
CA ARG A 265 -17.46 -0.74 -9.83
C ARG A 265 -17.64 0.56 -9.05
N ALA A 266 -17.74 0.46 -7.72
CA ALA A 266 -17.91 1.64 -6.89
C ALA A 266 -16.72 2.61 -7.01
N LEU A 267 -15.49 2.09 -7.06
CA LEU A 267 -14.26 2.89 -7.22
C LEU A 267 -14.23 3.58 -8.59
N SER A 268 -14.59 2.88 -9.67
CA SER A 268 -14.67 3.46 -11.01
C SER A 268 -15.70 4.60 -11.05
N GLN A 269 -16.87 4.42 -10.43
CA GLN A 269 -17.89 5.47 -10.32
C GLN A 269 -17.39 6.68 -9.53
N VAL A 270 -16.70 6.46 -8.40
CA VAL A 270 -16.08 7.57 -7.62
C VAL A 270 -15.06 8.32 -8.48
N GLN A 271 -14.19 7.64 -9.21
CA GLN A 271 -13.18 8.27 -10.05
C GLN A 271 -13.77 9.10 -11.20
N HIS A 272 -14.95 8.72 -11.73
CA HIS A 272 -15.67 9.49 -12.75
C HIS A 272 -16.48 10.66 -12.17
N SER A 273 -16.80 10.63 -10.88
CA SER A 273 -17.65 11.64 -10.25
C SER A 273 -16.93 12.98 -10.05
N GLU A 274 -17.72 14.07 -10.02
CA GLU A 274 -17.21 15.40 -9.66
C GLU A 274 -16.57 15.40 -8.25
N ALA A 275 -17.15 14.65 -7.31
CA ALA A 275 -16.63 14.52 -5.94
C ALA A 275 -15.23 13.87 -5.91
N GLY A 276 -15.02 12.83 -6.69
CA GLY A 276 -13.71 12.17 -6.80
C GLY A 276 -12.66 13.06 -7.46
N GLN A 277 -13.03 13.78 -8.51
CA GLN A 277 -12.15 14.75 -9.18
C GLN A 277 -11.80 15.93 -8.26
N ALA A 278 -12.78 16.48 -7.54
CA ALA A 278 -12.57 17.54 -6.56
C ALA A 278 -11.68 17.07 -5.40
N LEU A 279 -11.87 15.83 -4.94
CA LEU A 279 -11.03 15.22 -3.91
C LEU A 279 -9.58 15.16 -4.36
N TYR A 280 -9.30 14.65 -5.57
CA TYR A 280 -7.95 14.61 -6.12
C TYR A 280 -7.34 16.02 -6.20
N ALA A 281 -8.08 16.97 -6.77
CA ALA A 281 -7.60 18.34 -6.96
C ALA A 281 -7.27 19.05 -5.63
N ARG A 282 -8.00 18.75 -4.57
CA ARG A 282 -7.77 19.31 -3.23
C ARG A 282 -6.43 18.86 -2.64
N TYR A 283 -6.04 17.60 -2.85
CA TYR A 283 -4.81 17.06 -2.29
C TYR A 283 -3.58 17.27 -3.17
N PHE A 284 -3.76 17.22 -4.50
CA PHE A 284 -2.64 17.15 -5.44
C PHE A 284 -2.67 18.25 -6.52
N GLY A 285 -3.65 19.14 -6.46
CA GLY A 285 -3.86 20.17 -7.50
C GLY A 285 -4.51 19.59 -8.75
N ALA A 286 -4.60 20.42 -9.79
CA ALA A 286 -5.14 19.97 -11.07
C ALA A 286 -4.24 18.89 -11.69
N PRO A 287 -4.81 17.75 -12.16
CA PRO A 287 -4.01 16.69 -12.73
C PRO A 287 -3.38 17.13 -14.05
N GLY A 288 -2.04 16.95 -14.19
CA GLY A 288 -1.35 17.12 -15.46
C GLY A 288 -1.76 16.06 -16.49
N GLU A 289 -1.38 16.24 -17.75
CA GLU A 289 -1.76 15.33 -18.86
C GLU A 289 -1.43 13.86 -18.58
N GLN A 290 -0.26 13.58 -18.03
CA GLN A 290 0.15 12.21 -17.69
C GLN A 290 -0.74 11.62 -16.59
N SER A 291 -1.06 12.39 -15.56
CA SER A 291 -1.97 11.95 -14.48
C SER A 291 -3.37 11.71 -14.99
N GLN A 292 -3.88 12.58 -15.89
CA GLN A 292 -5.18 12.39 -16.53
C GLN A 292 -5.23 11.11 -17.37
N LEU A 293 -4.17 10.81 -18.13
CA LEU A 293 -4.09 9.57 -18.90
C LEU A 293 -4.10 8.34 -18.00
N LEU A 294 -3.31 8.33 -16.93
CA LEU A 294 -3.29 7.23 -15.97
C LEU A 294 -4.65 7.04 -15.28
N MET A 295 -5.31 8.12 -14.86
CA MET A 295 -6.64 8.07 -14.29
C MET A 295 -7.64 7.42 -15.26
N LYS A 296 -7.63 7.79 -16.54
CA LYS A 296 -8.47 7.17 -17.58
C LYS A 296 -8.16 5.69 -17.79
N LEU A 297 -6.89 5.27 -17.65
CA LEU A 297 -6.49 3.86 -17.78
C LEU A 297 -6.93 3.02 -16.57
N PHE A 298 -7.04 3.63 -15.40
CA PHE A 298 -7.48 2.95 -14.18
C PHE A 298 -9.00 2.74 -14.14
N GLN A 299 -9.76 3.64 -14.73
CA GLN A 299 -11.21 3.56 -14.83
C GLN A 299 -11.66 2.41 -15.77
N ARG A 300 -12.84 1.88 -15.53
CA ARG A 300 -13.48 0.91 -16.42
C ARG A 300 -14.86 1.43 -16.82
N PRO A 301 -15.25 1.27 -18.09
CA PRO A 301 -16.64 1.47 -18.49
C PRO A 301 -17.52 0.41 -17.83
N ASP A 302 -18.79 0.76 -17.58
CA ASP A 302 -19.82 -0.18 -17.11
C ASP A 302 -20.20 -1.20 -18.21
#